data_807f7c6ef2b3f248ec4b0dea6782a735
#
_entry.id   807f7c6ef2b3f248ec4b0dea6782a735
#
_cell.length_a   1.000
_cell.length_b   1.000
_cell.length_c   1.000
_cell.angle_alpha   90.00
_cell.angle_beta   90.00
_cell.angle_gamma   90.00
#
_symmetry.space_group_name_H-M   'P 1'
#
loop_
_entity.id
_entity.type
_entity.pdbx_description
1 polymer ?
#
loop_
_entity_poly.entity_id
_entity_poly.type
_entity_poly.pdbx_seq_one_letter_code
_entity_poly.pdbx_strand_id
1 'polypeptide(L)'
;MTNEFRKKAVELGKLMNSKSKLSVPLVKCIIECFEIVFDEQDIDYMLLMKDGYYSRDELKELWQLDGEAFEKVFTSIRDKGGIWESRQEGVYDITPIFPGWVELYASGPLNDKRRRLLIKFAEFEELLIKLNIAPVRMYMNRVNERNMQREQGRMSTLIPDPVSYTHLRA
;
A
#
# COMPACT_ATOMS: atom_id res chain seq x y z
N MET A 1 23.14 5.32 -4.75
CA MET A 1 22.11 6.09 -4.07
C MET A 1 22.72 6.99 -3.03
N THR A 2 22.25 8.24 -2.93
CA THR A 2 22.84 9.25 -2.04
C THR A 2 22.37 9.02 -0.61
N ASN A 3 23.21 9.36 0.37
CA ASN A 3 22.85 9.32 1.78
C ASN A 3 21.63 10.23 2.10
N GLU A 4 21.43 11.26 1.29
CA GLU A 4 20.32 12.21 1.39
C GLU A 4 18.98 11.59 1.02
N PHE A 5 18.88 10.90 -0.11
CA PHE A 5 17.68 10.16 -0.49
C PHE A 5 17.23 9.21 0.62
N ARG A 6 18.18 8.47 1.20
CA ARG A 6 17.88 7.52 2.27
C ARG A 6 17.31 8.19 3.53
N LYS A 7 17.81 9.38 3.88
CA LYS A 7 17.26 10.17 4.99
C LYS A 7 15.81 10.57 4.70
N LYS A 8 15.55 11.11 3.51
CA LYS A 8 14.19 11.47 3.07
C LYS A 8 13.25 10.26 3.06
N ALA A 9 13.71 9.10 2.58
CA ALA A 9 12.93 7.86 2.60
C ALA A 9 12.56 7.40 4.02
N VAL A 10 13.48 7.57 4.99
CA VAL A 10 13.17 7.30 6.41
C VAL A 10 12.15 8.29 6.96
N GLU A 11 12.23 9.58 6.62
CA GLU A 11 11.25 10.59 7.02
C GLU A 11 9.87 10.31 6.42
N LEU A 12 9.83 9.94 5.14
CA LEU A 12 8.59 9.49 4.48
C LEU A 12 8.01 8.27 5.21
N GLY A 13 8.82 7.29 5.53
CA GLY A 13 8.39 6.11 6.28
C GLY A 13 7.78 6.46 7.64
N LYS A 14 8.35 7.43 8.36
CA LYS A 14 7.77 7.93 9.62
C LYS A 14 6.42 8.60 9.39
N LEU A 15 6.30 9.42 8.34
CA LEU A 15 5.06 10.10 7.97
C LEU A 15 3.99 9.07 7.60
N MET A 16 4.29 8.10 6.75
CA MET A 16 3.36 7.02 6.36
C MET A 16 2.96 6.16 7.56
N ASN A 17 3.89 5.89 8.50
CA ASN A 17 3.58 5.19 9.75
C ASN A 17 2.65 5.99 10.66
N SER A 18 2.77 7.31 10.71
CA SER A 18 1.87 8.15 11.53
C SER A 18 0.42 8.10 11.06
N LYS A 19 0.19 7.77 9.79
CA LYS A 19 -1.13 7.57 9.18
C LYS A 19 -1.66 6.13 9.36
N SER A 20 -0.82 5.21 9.81
CA SER A 20 -1.16 3.80 9.97
C SER A 20 -1.79 3.52 11.32
N LYS A 21 -2.80 2.64 11.35
CA LYS A 21 -3.29 2.03 12.60
C LYS A 21 -2.27 1.04 13.19
N LEU A 22 -1.40 0.52 12.34
CA LEU A 22 -0.33 -0.42 12.69
C LEU A 22 1.00 0.17 12.21
N SER A 23 1.79 0.67 13.16
CA SER A 23 3.14 1.14 12.86
C SER A 23 4.07 -0.05 12.64
N VAL A 24 4.85 0.00 11.56
CA VAL A 24 5.83 -1.02 11.21
C VAL A 24 7.26 -0.51 11.40
N PRO A 25 8.22 -1.36 11.78
CA PRO A 25 9.61 -0.94 11.94
C PRO A 25 10.22 -0.51 10.59
N LEU A 26 10.87 0.65 10.57
CA LEU A 26 11.54 1.19 9.39
C LEU A 26 12.93 0.56 9.23
N VAL A 27 12.94 -0.73 8.91
CA VAL A 27 14.14 -1.50 8.66
C VAL A 27 14.64 -1.34 7.21
N LYS A 28 15.87 -1.80 6.94
CA LYS A 28 16.53 -1.62 5.65
C LYS A 28 15.65 -2.06 4.46
N CYS A 29 15.04 -3.24 4.53
CA CYS A 29 14.24 -3.77 3.42
C CYS A 29 13.00 -2.91 3.09
N ILE A 30 12.33 -2.29 4.07
CA ILE A 30 11.20 -1.39 3.79
C ILE A 30 11.68 -0.06 3.18
N ILE A 31 12.84 0.44 3.59
CA ILE A 31 13.43 1.63 2.97
C ILE A 31 13.84 1.33 1.52
N GLU A 32 14.40 0.15 1.25
CA GLU A 32 14.71 -0.31 -0.11
C GLU A 32 13.45 -0.45 -0.98
N CYS A 33 12.28 -0.76 -0.39
CA CYS A 33 11.01 -0.72 -1.12
C CYS A 33 10.67 0.70 -1.60
N PHE A 34 10.86 1.72 -0.77
CA PHE A 34 10.66 3.12 -1.21
C PHE A 34 11.61 3.50 -2.34
N GLU A 35 12.88 3.08 -2.24
CA GLU A 35 13.91 3.31 -3.26
C GLU A 35 13.58 2.67 -4.62
N ILE A 36 12.85 1.57 -4.65
CA ILE A 36 12.40 0.92 -5.89
C ILE A 36 11.26 1.71 -6.54
N VAL A 37 10.37 2.29 -5.73
CA VAL A 37 9.10 2.84 -6.22
C VAL A 37 9.17 4.34 -6.45
N PHE A 38 9.67 5.09 -5.47
CA PHE A 38 9.64 6.55 -5.47
C PHE A 38 10.94 7.15 -6.00
N ASP A 39 10.81 8.24 -6.73
CA ASP A 39 11.89 9.13 -7.06
C ASP A 39 12.07 10.16 -5.94
N GLU A 40 13.22 10.85 -5.90
CA GLU A 40 13.51 11.84 -4.86
C GLU A 40 12.48 12.98 -4.85
N GLN A 41 12.05 13.40 -6.03
CA GLN A 41 11.04 14.44 -6.22
C GLN A 41 9.68 14.02 -5.66
N ASP A 42 9.27 12.76 -5.86
CA ASP A 42 8.01 12.25 -5.27
C ASP A 42 8.05 12.37 -3.75
N ILE A 43 9.17 11.97 -3.14
CA ILE A 43 9.34 12.01 -1.68
C ILE A 43 9.29 13.44 -1.18
N ASP A 44 9.93 14.39 -1.87
CA ASP A 44 9.91 15.80 -1.48
C ASP A 44 8.49 16.35 -1.45
N TYR A 45 7.67 16.09 -2.46
CA TYR A 45 6.28 16.51 -2.48
C TYR A 45 5.43 15.80 -1.42
N MET A 46 5.62 14.51 -1.23
CA MET A 46 4.90 13.75 -0.21
C MET A 46 5.22 14.26 1.21
N LEU A 47 6.47 14.63 1.49
CA LEU A 47 6.89 15.17 2.78
C LEU A 47 6.27 16.53 3.11
N LEU A 48 5.78 17.27 2.13
CA LEU A 48 5.02 18.50 2.38
C LEU A 48 3.61 18.23 2.95
N MET A 49 3.04 17.05 2.69
CA MET A 49 1.69 16.65 3.10
C MET A 49 1.62 16.19 4.58
N LYS A 50 2.21 16.93 5.52
CA LYS A 50 2.35 16.49 6.93
C LYS A 50 1.01 16.46 7.69
N ASP A 51 0.11 17.41 7.40
CA ASP A 51 -0.96 17.77 8.33
C ASP A 51 -2.36 17.25 7.96
N GLY A 52 -2.46 16.34 6.99
CA GLY A 52 -3.73 15.68 6.81
C GLY A 52 -4.26 15.61 5.39
N TYR A 53 -5.54 15.89 5.23
CA TYR A 53 -6.30 15.72 4.01
C TYR A 53 -6.25 16.98 3.15
N TYR A 54 -6.02 16.82 1.84
CA TYR A 54 -5.88 17.91 0.89
C TYR A 54 -6.76 17.69 -0.34
N SER A 55 -7.48 18.72 -0.76
CA SER A 55 -8.06 18.79 -2.10
C SER A 55 -6.96 18.96 -3.15
N ARG A 56 -7.29 18.77 -4.43
CA ARG A 56 -6.31 18.99 -5.51
C ARG A 56 -5.83 20.45 -5.58
N ASP A 57 -6.70 21.41 -5.26
CA ASP A 57 -6.32 22.83 -5.28
C ASP A 57 -5.40 23.19 -4.12
N GLU A 58 -5.64 22.65 -2.93
CA GLU A 58 -4.71 22.77 -1.80
C GLU A 58 -3.36 22.11 -2.06
N LEU A 59 -3.34 20.96 -2.80
CA LEU A 59 -2.09 20.33 -3.21
C LEU A 59 -1.32 21.15 -4.24
N LYS A 60 -2.00 21.85 -5.18
CA LYS A 60 -1.32 22.76 -6.12
C LYS A 60 -0.63 23.90 -5.37
N GLU A 61 -1.33 24.50 -4.40
CA GLU A 61 -0.76 25.57 -3.57
C GLU A 61 0.42 25.04 -2.72
N LEU A 62 0.25 23.90 -2.06
CA LEU A 62 1.25 23.28 -1.20
C LEU A 62 2.53 22.91 -1.97
N TRP A 63 2.37 22.35 -3.16
CA TRP A 63 3.48 21.93 -4.02
C TRP A 63 4.02 23.05 -4.92
N GLN A 64 3.34 24.19 -4.94
CA GLN A 64 3.64 25.33 -5.83
C GLN A 64 3.69 24.90 -7.30
N LEU A 65 2.75 24.06 -7.71
CA LEU A 65 2.61 23.54 -9.06
C LEU A 65 1.21 23.80 -9.58
N ASP A 66 1.10 24.03 -10.88
CA ASP A 66 -0.16 24.17 -11.58
C ASP A 66 -0.18 23.40 -12.93
N GLY A 67 -1.33 23.40 -13.57
CA GLY A 67 -1.52 22.86 -14.92
C GLY A 67 -0.90 21.49 -15.12
N GLU A 68 -0.16 21.34 -16.21
CA GLU A 68 0.44 20.06 -16.62
C GLU A 68 1.52 19.57 -15.64
N ALA A 69 2.26 20.48 -15.02
CA ALA A 69 3.31 20.12 -14.05
C ALA A 69 2.70 19.46 -12.82
N PHE A 70 1.61 20.02 -12.30
CA PHE A 70 0.87 19.41 -11.19
C PHE A 70 0.31 18.03 -11.56
N GLU A 71 -0.36 17.91 -12.71
CA GLU A 71 -0.96 16.66 -13.14
C GLU A 71 0.08 15.54 -13.27
N LYS A 72 1.25 15.85 -13.81
CA LYS A 72 2.35 14.89 -13.96
C LYS A 72 2.83 14.37 -12.60
N VAL A 73 3.08 15.26 -11.64
CA VAL A 73 3.57 14.89 -10.30
C VAL A 73 2.47 14.15 -9.54
N PHE A 74 1.25 14.68 -9.52
CA PHE A 74 0.13 14.09 -8.83
C PHE A 74 -0.17 12.66 -9.32
N THR A 75 -0.24 12.48 -10.64
CA THR A 75 -0.46 11.16 -11.24
C THR A 75 0.69 10.20 -10.93
N SER A 76 1.95 10.67 -11.00
CA SER A 76 3.13 9.86 -10.65
C SER A 76 3.03 9.33 -9.22
N ILE A 77 2.78 10.20 -8.25
CA ILE A 77 2.70 9.81 -6.83
C ILE A 77 1.51 8.89 -6.58
N ARG A 78 0.34 9.19 -7.18
CA ARG A 78 -0.86 8.37 -7.06
C ARG A 78 -0.67 6.97 -7.65
N ASP A 79 -0.10 6.86 -8.84
CA ASP A 79 0.13 5.58 -9.52
C ASP A 79 1.18 4.72 -8.82
N LYS A 80 2.08 5.38 -8.06
CA LYS A 80 3.02 4.74 -7.14
C LYS A 80 2.40 4.42 -5.77
N GLY A 81 1.12 4.71 -5.59
CA GLY A 81 0.38 4.44 -4.35
C GLY A 81 0.78 5.34 -3.17
N GLY A 82 1.56 6.42 -3.40
CA GLY A 82 2.04 7.32 -2.35
C GLY A 82 0.94 8.14 -1.69
N ILE A 83 -0.08 8.47 -2.46
CA ILE A 83 -1.30 9.13 -1.98
C ILE A 83 -2.52 8.30 -2.35
N TRP A 84 -3.55 8.39 -1.55
CA TRP A 84 -4.83 7.76 -1.76
C TRP A 84 -5.97 8.77 -1.61
N GLU A 85 -7.07 8.52 -2.29
CA GLU A 85 -8.29 9.28 -2.10
C GLU A 85 -8.99 8.82 -0.82
N SER A 86 -9.37 9.76 0.00
CA SER A 86 -10.09 9.51 1.25
C SER A 86 -11.53 9.04 0.97
N ARG A 87 -12.32 8.81 2.03
CA ARG A 87 -13.76 8.53 1.87
C ARG A 87 -14.54 9.74 1.33
N GLN A 88 -13.99 10.93 1.45
CA GLN A 88 -14.53 12.15 0.86
C GLN A 88 -13.92 12.28 -0.53
N GLU A 89 -14.77 12.33 -1.55
CA GLU A 89 -14.38 12.47 -2.95
C GLU A 89 -13.53 13.72 -3.17
N GLY A 90 -12.47 13.59 -3.96
CA GLY A 90 -11.57 14.69 -4.30
C GLY A 90 -10.61 15.13 -3.18
N VAL A 91 -10.54 14.39 -2.07
CA VAL A 91 -9.67 14.69 -0.94
C VAL A 91 -8.64 13.58 -0.73
N TYR A 92 -7.37 13.94 -0.67
CA TYR A 92 -6.22 13.05 -0.67
C TYR A 92 -5.40 13.14 0.60
N ASP A 93 -4.82 12.03 1.02
CA ASP A 93 -3.87 11.92 2.14
C ASP A 93 -2.72 10.98 1.77
N ILE A 94 -1.65 11.02 2.52
CA ILE A 94 -0.54 10.07 2.43
C ILE A 94 -1.05 8.67 2.74
N THR A 95 -0.72 7.74 1.88
CA THR A 95 -1.06 6.33 2.09
C THR A 95 -0.25 5.76 3.25
N PRO A 96 -0.88 5.07 4.23
CA PRO A 96 -0.13 4.36 5.26
C PRO A 96 0.73 3.24 4.66
N ILE A 97 1.86 2.90 5.30
CA ILE A 97 2.73 1.82 4.79
C ILE A 97 1.94 0.52 4.73
N PHE A 98 1.27 0.15 5.84
CA PHE A 98 0.61 -1.12 5.98
C PHE A 98 -0.58 -1.07 6.98
N PRO A 99 -1.74 -1.60 6.62
CA PRO A 99 -2.17 -1.93 5.26
C PRO A 99 -2.42 -0.66 4.45
N GLY A 100 -2.05 -0.64 3.18
CA GLY A 100 -2.30 0.49 2.29
C GLY A 100 -1.37 0.55 1.09
N TRP A 101 -0.21 1.19 1.23
CA TRP A 101 0.69 1.49 0.12
C TRP A 101 1.10 0.26 -0.70
N VAL A 102 1.55 -0.80 -0.03
CA VAL A 102 2.04 -2.00 -0.74
C VAL A 102 0.92 -2.65 -1.53
N GLU A 103 -0.26 -2.78 -0.91
CA GLU A 103 -1.43 -3.37 -1.55
C GLU A 103 -1.90 -2.53 -2.75
N LEU A 104 -1.94 -1.21 -2.61
CA LEU A 104 -2.31 -0.30 -3.70
C LEU A 104 -1.33 -0.41 -4.86
N TYR A 105 -0.03 -0.33 -4.61
CA TYR A 105 0.96 -0.42 -5.68
C TYR A 105 1.01 -1.80 -6.31
N ALA A 106 0.91 -2.87 -5.52
CA ALA A 106 0.94 -4.24 -6.00
C ALA A 106 -0.30 -4.63 -6.83
N SER A 107 -1.44 -3.96 -6.64
CA SER A 107 -2.69 -4.25 -7.38
C SER A 107 -2.64 -3.89 -8.87
N GLY A 108 -1.68 -3.08 -9.30
CA GLY A 108 -1.51 -2.70 -10.70
C GLY A 108 -0.85 -3.80 -11.57
N PRO A 109 -0.74 -3.57 -12.90
CA PRO A 109 -0.12 -4.53 -13.81
C PRO A 109 1.31 -4.90 -13.39
N LEU A 110 1.63 -6.19 -13.44
CA LEU A 110 2.94 -6.68 -13.05
C LEU A 110 4.02 -6.14 -14.01
N ASN A 111 5.02 -5.47 -13.45
CA ASN A 111 6.21 -5.00 -14.13
C ASN A 111 7.46 -5.26 -13.28
N ASP A 112 8.65 -4.96 -13.80
CA ASP A 112 9.90 -5.24 -13.09
C ASP A 112 10.02 -4.48 -11.75
N LYS A 113 9.56 -3.23 -11.67
CA LYS A 113 9.56 -2.47 -10.41
C LYS A 113 8.63 -3.14 -9.38
N ARG A 114 7.40 -3.53 -9.77
CA ARG A 114 6.47 -4.22 -8.88
C ARG A 114 7.00 -5.59 -8.44
N ARG A 115 7.59 -6.35 -9.36
CA ARG A 115 8.22 -7.64 -9.01
C ARG A 115 9.32 -7.45 -7.97
N ARG A 116 10.20 -6.47 -8.17
CA ARG A 116 11.29 -6.16 -7.22
C ARG A 116 10.75 -5.71 -5.87
N LEU A 117 9.71 -4.86 -5.86
CA LEU A 117 9.03 -4.46 -4.63
C LEU A 117 8.50 -5.68 -3.87
N LEU A 118 7.75 -6.56 -4.54
CA LEU A 118 7.14 -7.73 -3.90
C LEU A 118 8.19 -8.67 -3.29
N ILE A 119 9.33 -8.87 -3.97
CA ILE A 119 10.46 -9.64 -3.42
C ILE A 119 11.01 -8.98 -2.15
N LYS A 120 11.24 -7.66 -2.18
CA LYS A 120 11.75 -6.92 -1.02
C LYS A 120 10.73 -6.85 0.12
N PHE A 121 9.46 -6.77 -0.20
CA PHE A 121 8.42 -6.79 0.80
C PHE A 121 8.26 -8.17 1.46
N ALA A 122 8.44 -9.25 0.71
CA ALA A 122 8.49 -10.61 1.28
C ALA A 122 9.66 -10.77 2.30
N GLU A 123 10.84 -10.20 2.02
CA GLU A 123 11.95 -10.15 2.99
C GLU A 123 11.55 -9.40 4.27
N PHE A 124 10.79 -8.33 4.12
CA PHE A 124 10.26 -7.57 5.24
C PHE A 124 9.24 -8.38 6.07
N GLU A 125 8.29 -9.06 5.42
CA GLU A 125 7.31 -9.92 6.08
C GLU A 125 7.99 -11.05 6.87
N GLU A 126 8.98 -11.72 6.28
CA GLU A 126 9.78 -12.72 6.99
C GLU A 126 10.47 -12.18 8.24
N LEU A 127 11.01 -10.95 8.15
CA LEU A 127 11.62 -10.29 9.29
C LEU A 127 10.59 -10.00 10.38
N LEU A 128 9.40 -9.50 10.03
CA LEU A 128 8.31 -9.25 10.98
C LEU A 128 7.87 -10.52 11.71
N ILE A 129 7.80 -11.65 10.98
CA ILE A 129 7.48 -12.96 11.53
C ILE A 129 8.59 -13.40 12.51
N LYS A 130 9.86 -13.29 12.12
CA LYS A 130 11.02 -13.65 12.97
C LYS A 130 11.09 -12.80 14.25
N LEU A 131 10.75 -11.52 14.15
CA LEU A 131 10.71 -10.61 15.31
C LEU A 131 9.48 -10.83 16.19
N ASN A 132 8.56 -11.73 15.78
CA ASN A 132 7.33 -12.05 16.51
C ASN A 132 6.53 -10.82 16.95
N ILE A 133 6.40 -9.85 16.07
CA ILE A 133 5.67 -8.59 16.35
C ILE A 133 4.18 -8.91 16.45
N ALA A 134 3.67 -8.97 17.68
CA ALA A 134 2.32 -9.42 18.00
C ALA A 134 1.20 -8.74 17.18
N PRO A 135 1.17 -7.40 16.99
CA PRO A 135 0.14 -6.75 16.17
C PRO A 135 0.16 -7.22 14.72
N VAL A 136 1.35 -7.40 14.13
CA VAL A 136 1.50 -7.88 12.73
C VAL A 136 0.99 -9.31 12.62
N ARG A 137 1.36 -10.19 13.55
CA ARG A 137 0.88 -11.56 13.58
C ARG A 137 -0.64 -11.65 13.69
N MET A 138 -1.25 -10.82 14.55
CA MET A 138 -2.71 -10.77 14.68
C MET A 138 -3.39 -10.31 13.38
N TYR A 139 -2.81 -9.33 12.69
CA TYR A 139 -3.31 -8.87 11.40
C TYR A 139 -3.22 -9.96 10.34
N MET A 140 -2.05 -10.60 10.18
CA MET A 140 -1.84 -11.68 9.23
C MET A 140 -2.78 -12.87 9.47
N ASN A 141 -2.99 -13.25 10.72
CA ASN A 141 -3.95 -14.29 11.07
C ASN A 141 -5.37 -13.94 10.63
N ARG A 142 -5.82 -12.71 10.86
CA ARG A 142 -7.15 -12.24 10.42
C ARG A 142 -7.30 -12.22 8.90
N VAL A 143 -6.25 -11.84 8.17
CA VAL A 143 -6.24 -11.87 6.69
C VAL A 143 -6.34 -13.31 6.20
N ASN A 144 -5.55 -14.21 6.76
CA ASN A 144 -5.58 -15.63 6.41
C ASN A 144 -6.95 -16.27 6.71
N GLU A 145 -7.54 -16.01 7.88
CA GLU A 145 -8.87 -16.48 8.23
C GLU A 145 -9.94 -16.00 7.23
N ARG A 146 -9.90 -14.73 6.84
CA ARG A 146 -10.82 -14.18 5.84
C ARG A 146 -10.63 -14.80 4.45
N ASN A 147 -9.38 -15.05 4.05
CA ASN A 147 -9.08 -15.69 2.77
C ASN A 147 -9.57 -17.15 2.77
N MET A 148 -9.31 -17.91 3.86
CA MET A 148 -9.82 -19.27 4.00
C MET A 148 -11.36 -19.33 3.97
N GLN A 149 -12.05 -18.40 4.64
CA GLN A 149 -13.51 -18.32 4.58
C GLN A 149 -14.03 -18.02 3.17
N ARG A 150 -13.34 -17.14 2.42
CA ARG A 150 -13.68 -16.84 1.01
C ARG A 150 -13.46 -18.05 0.10
N GLU A 151 -12.39 -18.80 0.29
CA GLU A 151 -12.14 -20.02 -0.47
C GLU A 151 -13.15 -21.12 -0.15
N GLN A 152 -13.48 -21.31 1.11
CA GLN A 152 -14.54 -22.24 1.54
C GLN A 152 -15.91 -21.84 0.98
N GLY A 153 -16.24 -20.54 0.99
CA GLY A 153 -17.47 -20.03 0.38
C GLY A 153 -17.51 -20.24 -1.14
N ARG A 154 -16.37 -20.12 -1.83
CA ARG A 154 -16.26 -20.43 -3.27
C ARG A 154 -16.39 -21.93 -3.55
N MET A 155 -15.79 -22.76 -2.72
CA MET A 155 -15.93 -24.23 -2.85
C MET A 155 -17.37 -24.69 -2.59
N SER A 156 -18.07 -24.11 -1.62
CA SER A 156 -19.47 -24.45 -1.36
C SER A 156 -20.43 -24.07 -2.49
N THR A 157 -20.09 -23.05 -3.30
CA THR A 157 -20.86 -22.67 -4.49
C THR A 157 -20.51 -23.49 -5.73
N LEU A 158 -19.39 -24.23 -5.71
CA LEU A 158 -18.95 -25.09 -6.82
C LEU A 158 -19.38 -26.56 -6.62
N ILE A 159 -19.80 -26.95 -5.43
CA ILE A 159 -20.35 -28.29 -5.16
C ILE A 159 -21.86 -28.19 -5.39
N PRO A 160 -22.42 -28.84 -6.44
CA PRO A 160 -23.87 -28.85 -6.62
C PRO A 160 -24.53 -29.46 -5.41
N ASP A 161 -25.61 -28.82 -4.96
CA ASP A 161 -26.40 -29.28 -3.81
C ASP A 161 -26.77 -30.77 -4.02
N PRO A 162 -26.47 -31.69 -3.09
CA PRO A 162 -26.77 -33.13 -3.27
C PRO A 162 -28.25 -33.42 -3.52
N VAL A 163 -29.13 -32.44 -3.27
CA VAL A 163 -30.57 -32.54 -3.57
C VAL A 163 -30.88 -32.52 -5.08
N SER A 164 -29.97 -31.99 -5.92
CA SER A 164 -30.18 -31.95 -7.38
C SER A 164 -30.03 -33.29 -8.10
N TYR A 165 -29.48 -34.31 -7.42
CA TYR A 165 -29.32 -35.65 -8.03
C TYR A 165 -30.50 -36.59 -7.84
N THR A 166 -31.48 -36.24 -7.02
CA THR A 166 -32.65 -37.10 -6.76
C THR A 166 -33.73 -37.00 -7.85
N HIS A 167 -33.65 -36.03 -8.75
CA HIS A 167 -34.65 -35.86 -9.85
C HIS A 167 -34.21 -36.46 -11.17
N LEU A 168 -33.08 -37.13 -11.27
CA LEU A 168 -32.60 -37.77 -12.50
C LEU A 168 -32.77 -39.30 -12.53
N ARG A 169 -33.59 -39.85 -11.59
CA ARG A 169 -34.04 -41.27 -11.63
C ARG A 169 -35.54 -41.34 -11.59
N ALA A 170 -36.17 -41.03 -12.71
CA ALA A 170 -37.50 -41.44 -13.04
C ALA A 170 -37.60 -41.68 -14.56
#